data_8b379eb4ca53b2a16c42884e7b495aa9
#
_entry.id   8b379eb4ca53b2a16c42884e7b495aa9
#
_cell.length_a   1.000
_cell.length_b   1.000
_cell.length_c   1.000
_cell.angle_alpha   90.00
_cell.angle_beta   90.00
_cell.angle_gamma   90.00
#
_symmetry.space_group_name_H-M   'P 1'
#
loop_
_entity.id
_entity.type
_entity.pdbx_description
1 polymer ?
#
loop_
_entity_poly.entity_id
_entity_poly.type
_entity_poly.pdbx_seq_one_letter_code
_entity_poly.pdbx_strand_id
1 'polypeptide(L)'
;GLPLLRLGGAFVLSGLMNSGCEFLIRAFLNHQGDLEVVGLLNAGITIVFVYAGMVFSVMDQDFYPRLSGISGSRKNEESVKERNLCVNRQLEMNVLLLGPIVAAIILGLPIIIPILYNAQFMGMLQMTQLAAVAMLFKAVYLPIEYLPLSRGDSRLFLIQESFCVILLIICEIAGYQLDGLRGVGGGIAVAYAIETIAVLIFSRAVYGYRLSALGFRFCIFQLLILLLVLFLVFMISYRDWLYWLIGVIIALMSTSFSFRKIRKLVR
;
A
#
# COMPACT_ATOMS: atom_id res chain seq x y z
N GLY A 1 32.63 -4.55 -1.97
CA GLY A 1 32.29 -4.43 -0.52
C GLY A 1 31.56 -3.13 -0.18
N LEU A 2 32.13 -1.96 -0.49
CA LEU A 2 31.60 -0.66 -0.04
C LEU A 2 30.16 -0.34 -0.53
N PRO A 3 29.77 -0.61 -1.79
CA PRO A 3 28.39 -0.40 -2.24
C PRO A 3 27.37 -1.27 -1.53
N LEU A 4 27.70 -2.51 -1.23
CA LEU A 4 26.84 -3.45 -0.48
C LEU A 4 26.66 -3.00 0.97
N LEU A 5 27.72 -2.50 1.63
CA LEU A 5 27.62 -1.94 2.98
C LEU A 5 26.75 -0.69 3.03
N ARG A 6 26.85 0.19 2.02
CA ARG A 6 25.97 1.38 1.90
C ARG A 6 24.52 1.00 1.71
N LEU A 7 24.24 0.01 0.87
CA LEU A 7 22.89 -0.49 0.63
C LEU A 7 22.32 -1.15 1.90
N GLY A 8 23.09 -2.02 2.56
CA GLY A 8 22.70 -2.64 3.82
C GLY A 8 22.46 -1.61 4.93
N GLY A 9 23.32 -0.60 5.04
CA GLY A 9 23.14 0.52 5.97
C GLY A 9 21.87 1.32 5.69
N ALA A 10 21.52 1.54 4.41
CA ALA A 10 20.29 2.22 4.04
C ALA A 10 19.03 1.42 4.46
N PHE A 11 19.04 0.10 4.29
CA PHE A 11 17.92 -0.74 4.75
C PHE A 11 17.77 -0.75 6.27
N VAL A 12 18.88 -0.82 7.03
CA VAL A 12 18.84 -0.73 8.50
C VAL A 12 18.29 0.62 8.94
N LEU A 13 18.74 1.71 8.31
CA LEU A 13 18.29 3.05 8.65
C LEU A 13 16.79 3.24 8.31
N SER A 14 16.33 2.76 7.15
CA SER A 14 14.91 2.74 6.78
C SER A 14 14.08 1.97 7.83
N GLY A 15 14.52 0.78 8.23
CA GLY A 15 13.85 0.00 9.27
C GLY A 15 13.77 0.73 10.62
N LEU A 16 14.84 1.43 11.03
CA LEU A 16 14.85 2.26 12.24
C LEU A 16 13.88 3.45 12.12
N MET A 17 13.82 4.09 10.96
CA MET A 17 12.90 5.22 10.72
C MET A 17 11.45 4.77 10.78
N ASN A 18 11.10 3.63 10.16
CA ASN A 18 9.75 3.06 10.23
C ASN A 18 9.37 2.66 11.66
N SER A 19 10.26 1.99 12.39
CA SER A 19 10.02 1.65 13.81
C SER A 19 9.89 2.91 14.69
N GLY A 20 10.68 3.95 14.41
CA GLY A 20 10.57 5.26 15.06
C GLY A 20 9.22 5.94 14.78
N CYS A 21 8.75 5.89 13.54
CA CYS A 21 7.43 6.38 13.15
C CYS A 21 6.32 5.71 13.97
N GLU A 22 6.30 4.38 13.97
CA GLU A 22 5.33 3.61 14.74
C GLU A 22 5.38 3.94 16.24
N PHE A 23 6.58 4.08 16.79
CA PHE A 23 6.75 4.45 18.20
C PHE A 23 6.19 5.85 18.49
N LEU A 24 6.48 6.84 17.65
CA LEU A 24 6.00 8.21 17.82
C LEU A 24 4.48 8.29 17.74
N ILE A 25 3.86 7.59 16.80
CA ILE A 25 2.41 7.55 16.64
C ILE A 25 1.76 6.89 17.86
N ARG A 26 2.29 5.76 18.32
CA ARG A 26 1.80 5.08 19.53
C ARG A 26 1.96 5.94 20.78
N ALA A 27 3.09 6.63 20.93
CA ALA A 27 3.33 7.54 22.05
C ALA A 27 2.36 8.72 22.04
N PHE A 28 2.11 9.30 20.85
CA PHE A 28 1.13 10.38 20.70
C PHE A 28 -0.28 9.91 21.05
N LEU A 29 -0.73 8.76 20.53
CA LEU A 29 -2.06 8.23 20.81
C LEU A 29 -2.24 7.82 22.27
N ASN A 30 -1.21 7.28 22.90
CA ASN A 30 -1.24 6.96 24.32
C ASN A 30 -1.35 8.22 25.22
N HIS A 31 -0.79 9.34 24.77
CA HIS A 31 -0.86 10.61 25.50
C HIS A 31 -2.21 11.33 25.31
N GLN A 32 -2.81 11.23 24.14
CA GLN A 32 -4.08 11.88 23.77
C GLN A 32 -5.32 11.02 24.02
N GLY A 33 -5.16 9.72 24.02
CA GLY A 33 -6.24 8.73 24.19
C GLY A 33 -5.95 7.82 25.37
N ASP A 34 -6.25 6.53 25.18
CA ASP A 34 -6.02 5.47 26.14
C ASP A 34 -5.18 4.36 25.51
N LEU A 35 -4.60 3.49 26.34
CA LEU A 35 -3.95 2.25 25.91
C LEU A 35 -4.86 1.40 25.03
N GLU A 36 -6.17 1.48 25.23
CA GLU A 36 -7.16 0.81 24.40
C GLU A 36 -7.10 1.27 22.94
N VAL A 37 -6.99 2.57 22.68
CA VAL A 37 -6.87 3.15 21.34
C VAL A 37 -5.60 2.65 20.64
N VAL A 38 -4.48 2.57 21.37
CA VAL A 38 -3.21 2.02 20.83
C VAL A 38 -3.37 0.54 20.50
N GLY A 39 -4.07 -0.22 21.35
CA GLY A 39 -4.38 -1.63 21.11
C GLY A 39 -5.21 -1.84 19.85
N LEU A 40 -6.27 -1.05 19.67
CA LEU A 40 -7.12 -1.07 18.47
C LEU A 40 -6.35 -0.69 17.20
N LEU A 41 -5.50 0.34 17.27
CA LEU A 41 -4.64 0.72 16.14
C LEU A 41 -3.72 -0.41 15.74
N ASN A 42 -2.97 -1.00 16.69
CA ASN A 42 -2.04 -2.08 16.42
C ASN A 42 -2.73 -3.29 15.79
N ALA A 43 -3.89 -3.68 16.31
CA ALA A 43 -4.66 -4.80 15.77
C ALA A 43 -5.12 -4.52 14.33
N GLY A 44 -5.65 -3.34 14.05
CA GLY A 44 -6.10 -2.95 12.71
C GLY A 44 -4.95 -2.85 11.71
N ILE A 45 -3.83 -2.23 12.08
CA ILE A 45 -2.63 -2.15 11.24
C ILE A 45 -2.09 -3.56 10.95
N THR A 46 -2.07 -4.46 11.93
CA THR A 46 -1.63 -5.85 11.73
C THR A 46 -2.47 -6.55 10.66
N ILE A 47 -3.80 -6.43 10.71
CA ILE A 47 -4.66 -7.03 9.67
C ILE A 47 -4.29 -6.49 8.28
N VAL A 48 -4.15 -5.18 8.13
CA VAL A 48 -3.94 -4.56 6.83
C VAL A 48 -2.53 -4.82 6.31
N PHE A 49 -1.51 -4.50 7.12
CA PHE A 49 -0.12 -4.46 6.63
C PHE A 49 0.56 -5.82 6.65
N VAL A 50 0.25 -6.69 7.61
CA VAL A 50 0.86 -8.02 7.64
C VAL A 50 0.28 -8.91 6.55
N TYR A 51 -1.04 -8.99 6.42
CA TYR A 51 -1.64 -9.88 5.42
C TYR A 51 -1.45 -9.40 3.98
N ALA A 52 -1.62 -8.10 3.71
CA ALA A 52 -1.28 -7.56 2.39
C ALA A 52 0.24 -7.58 2.14
N GLY A 53 1.06 -7.39 3.18
CA GLY A 53 2.51 -7.47 3.12
C GLY A 53 3.03 -8.83 2.66
N MET A 54 2.36 -9.92 3.06
CA MET A 54 2.70 -11.26 2.57
C MET A 54 2.58 -11.38 1.05
N VAL A 55 1.55 -10.77 0.45
CA VAL A 55 1.38 -10.78 -1.01
C VAL A 55 2.54 -10.03 -1.68
N PHE A 56 2.90 -8.85 -1.17
CA PHE A 56 4.02 -8.08 -1.69
C PHE A 56 5.34 -8.83 -1.57
N SER A 57 5.63 -9.43 -0.41
CA SER A 57 6.90 -10.14 -0.19
C SER A 57 7.11 -11.30 -1.17
N VAL A 58 6.06 -12.04 -1.51
CA VAL A 58 6.13 -13.11 -2.52
C VAL A 58 6.42 -12.55 -3.92
N MET A 59 5.78 -11.44 -4.28
CA MET A 59 5.95 -10.82 -5.59
C MET A 59 7.33 -10.15 -5.74
N ASP A 60 7.87 -9.57 -4.68
CA ASP A 60 9.13 -8.85 -4.70
C ASP A 60 10.35 -9.77 -4.77
N GLN A 61 10.25 -11.02 -4.32
CA GLN A 61 11.33 -12.00 -4.37
C GLN A 61 11.85 -12.26 -5.79
N ASP A 62 10.98 -12.28 -6.78
CA ASP A 62 11.34 -12.45 -8.19
C ASP A 62 11.60 -11.11 -8.90
N PHE A 63 10.87 -10.07 -8.50
CA PHE A 63 10.93 -8.77 -9.16
C PHE A 63 12.25 -8.05 -8.95
N TYR A 64 12.74 -7.94 -7.71
CA TYR A 64 13.93 -7.15 -7.39
C TYR A 64 15.21 -7.68 -8.06
N PRO A 65 15.52 -9.00 -8.05
CA PRO A 65 16.67 -9.54 -8.79
C PRO A 65 16.59 -9.26 -10.30
N ARG A 66 15.41 -9.39 -10.89
CA ARG A 66 15.19 -9.12 -12.32
C ARG A 66 15.41 -7.64 -12.66
N LEU A 67 14.87 -6.72 -11.86
CA LEU A 67 15.07 -5.28 -12.05
C LEU A 67 16.54 -4.89 -11.88
N SER A 68 17.24 -5.45 -10.90
CA SER A 68 18.65 -5.20 -10.62
C SER A 68 19.54 -5.73 -11.74
N GLY A 69 19.19 -6.85 -12.37
CA GLY A 69 19.90 -7.40 -13.53
C GLY A 69 19.86 -6.46 -14.73
N ILE A 70 18.70 -5.85 -15.03
CA ILE A 70 18.55 -4.86 -16.09
C ILE A 70 19.38 -3.58 -15.76
N SER A 71 19.39 -3.17 -14.51
CA SER A 71 20.07 -1.94 -14.06
C SER A 71 21.59 -2.06 -14.10
N GLY A 72 22.15 -3.26 -13.96
CA GLY A 72 23.58 -3.55 -14.09
C GLY A 72 24.11 -3.55 -15.53
N SER A 73 23.23 -3.66 -16.51
CA SER A 73 23.55 -3.65 -17.93
C SER A 73 23.55 -2.21 -18.47
N ARG A 74 24.47 -1.90 -19.38
CA ARG A 74 24.72 -0.61 -20.05
C ARG A 74 23.72 0.55 -19.84
N LYS A 75 24.22 1.78 -19.63
CA LYS A 75 23.44 3.03 -19.53
C LYS A 75 22.92 3.52 -20.90
N ASN A 76 22.12 2.73 -21.60
CA ASN A 76 21.55 3.05 -22.90
C ASN A 76 20.04 3.32 -22.78
N GLU A 77 19.47 4.04 -23.74
CA GLU A 77 18.00 4.27 -23.81
C GLU A 77 17.19 2.97 -23.78
N GLU A 78 17.75 1.89 -24.33
CA GLU A 78 17.16 0.57 -24.34
C GLU A 78 16.97 0.02 -22.91
N SER A 79 17.97 0.18 -22.05
CA SER A 79 17.87 -0.24 -20.64
C SER A 79 16.83 0.57 -19.84
N VAL A 80 16.56 1.82 -20.20
CA VAL A 80 15.48 2.62 -19.60
C VAL A 80 14.11 2.06 -20.01
N LYS A 81 13.94 1.69 -21.28
CA LYS A 81 12.69 1.08 -21.78
C LYS A 81 12.42 -0.27 -21.12
N GLU A 82 13.45 -1.12 -21.02
CA GLU A 82 13.35 -2.42 -20.36
C GLU A 82 12.98 -2.31 -18.88
N ARG A 83 13.62 -1.38 -18.14
CA ARG A 83 13.26 -1.10 -16.74
C ARG A 83 11.82 -0.63 -16.61
N ASN A 84 11.41 0.32 -17.45
CA ASN A 84 10.03 0.81 -17.46
C ASN A 84 9.04 -0.31 -17.73
N LEU A 85 9.35 -1.21 -18.66
CA LEU A 85 8.50 -2.37 -18.94
C LEU A 85 8.44 -3.32 -17.73
N CYS A 86 9.59 -3.61 -17.10
CA CYS A 86 9.69 -4.48 -15.94
C CYS A 86 8.86 -3.94 -14.77
N VAL A 87 9.04 -2.64 -14.43
CA VAL A 87 8.31 -1.98 -13.33
C VAL A 87 6.81 -1.90 -13.64
N ASN A 88 6.42 -1.53 -14.86
CA ASN A 88 5.00 -1.44 -15.22
C ASN A 88 4.31 -2.81 -15.16
N ARG A 89 4.94 -3.88 -15.63
CA ARG A 89 4.39 -5.23 -15.52
C ARG A 89 4.18 -5.65 -14.07
N GLN A 90 5.15 -5.35 -13.19
CA GLN A 90 5.01 -5.65 -11.77
C GLN A 90 3.88 -4.85 -11.14
N LEU A 91 3.79 -3.55 -11.42
CA LEU A 91 2.72 -2.68 -10.94
C LEU A 91 1.34 -3.19 -11.42
N GLU A 92 1.21 -3.53 -12.70
CA GLU A 92 -0.03 -4.05 -13.28
C GLU A 92 -0.47 -5.34 -12.58
N MET A 93 0.46 -6.25 -12.31
CA MET A 93 0.19 -7.50 -11.57
C MET A 93 -0.20 -7.22 -10.11
N ASN A 94 0.54 -6.34 -9.42
CA ASN A 94 0.25 -5.97 -8.04
C ASN A 94 -1.17 -5.39 -7.92
N VAL A 95 -1.53 -4.43 -8.76
CA VAL A 95 -2.84 -3.77 -8.74
C VAL A 95 -3.98 -4.74 -9.05
N LEU A 96 -3.78 -5.64 -10.03
CA LEU A 96 -4.79 -6.64 -10.40
C LEU A 96 -4.98 -7.71 -9.33
N LEU A 97 -3.94 -8.06 -8.57
CA LEU A 97 -4.05 -9.04 -7.48
C LEU A 97 -4.60 -8.38 -6.21
N LEU A 98 -4.06 -7.23 -5.81
CA LEU A 98 -4.40 -6.60 -4.54
C LEU A 98 -5.75 -5.89 -4.57
N GLY A 99 -6.18 -5.34 -5.70
CA GLY A 99 -7.49 -4.69 -5.79
C GLY A 99 -8.64 -5.55 -5.24
N PRO A 100 -8.88 -6.76 -5.78
CA PRO A 100 -9.93 -7.65 -5.26
C PRO A 100 -9.68 -8.14 -3.84
N ILE A 101 -8.41 -8.37 -3.45
CA ILE A 101 -8.06 -8.80 -2.08
C ILE A 101 -8.41 -7.70 -1.08
N VAL A 102 -8.02 -6.46 -1.34
CA VAL A 102 -8.33 -5.31 -0.47
C VAL A 102 -9.84 -5.09 -0.39
N ALA A 103 -10.57 -5.16 -1.51
CA ALA A 103 -12.02 -5.07 -1.51
C ALA A 103 -12.67 -6.16 -0.63
N ALA A 104 -12.20 -7.40 -0.75
CA ALA A 104 -12.68 -8.51 0.06
C ALA A 104 -12.34 -8.33 1.56
N ILE A 105 -11.14 -7.82 1.89
CA ILE A 105 -10.76 -7.51 3.27
C ILE A 105 -11.70 -6.44 3.83
N ILE A 106 -11.87 -5.30 3.15
CA ILE A 106 -12.72 -4.20 3.64
C ILE A 106 -14.14 -4.67 3.92
N LEU A 107 -14.72 -5.46 3.01
CA LEU A 107 -16.06 -6.02 3.16
C LEU A 107 -16.14 -7.08 4.28
N GLY A 108 -15.10 -7.91 4.41
CA GLY A 108 -15.05 -9.01 5.35
C GLY A 108 -14.66 -8.65 6.79
N LEU A 109 -14.09 -7.44 7.01
CA LEU A 109 -13.64 -7.01 8.35
C LEU A 109 -14.67 -7.18 9.46
N PRO A 110 -15.99 -6.90 9.26
CA PRO A 110 -16.99 -7.15 10.30
C PRO A 110 -17.07 -8.60 10.79
N ILE A 111 -16.66 -9.57 9.97
CA ILE A 111 -16.57 -10.99 10.31
C ILE A 111 -15.16 -11.34 10.79
N ILE A 112 -14.13 -10.80 10.13
CA ILE A 112 -12.71 -11.11 10.40
C ILE A 112 -12.31 -10.66 11.81
N ILE A 113 -12.71 -9.45 12.22
CA ILE A 113 -12.33 -8.88 13.53
C ILE A 113 -12.82 -9.75 14.70
N PRO A 114 -14.11 -10.13 14.80
CA PRO A 114 -14.56 -10.97 15.91
C PRO A 114 -13.94 -12.38 15.93
N ILE A 115 -13.53 -12.90 14.77
CA ILE A 115 -12.89 -14.23 14.66
C ILE A 115 -11.43 -14.18 15.11
N LEU A 116 -10.67 -13.16 14.69
CA LEU A 116 -9.24 -13.05 14.99
C LEU A 116 -8.95 -12.50 16.40
N TYR A 117 -9.82 -11.62 16.88
CA TYR A 117 -9.68 -10.96 18.18
C TYR A 117 -10.89 -11.29 19.06
N ASN A 118 -11.77 -10.35 19.27
CA ASN A 118 -13.07 -10.51 19.91
C ASN A 118 -13.97 -9.31 19.55
N ALA A 119 -15.23 -9.31 20.04
CA ALA A 119 -16.17 -8.24 19.75
C ALA A 119 -15.74 -6.84 20.30
N GLN A 120 -14.87 -6.79 21.31
CA GLN A 120 -14.36 -5.52 21.88
C GLN A 120 -13.50 -4.76 20.86
N PHE A 121 -12.84 -5.47 19.93
CA PHE A 121 -12.01 -4.85 18.88
C PHE A 121 -12.81 -4.26 17.71
N MET A 122 -14.15 -4.35 17.72
CA MET A 122 -14.98 -3.73 16.67
C MET A 122 -14.80 -2.20 16.57
N GLY A 123 -14.29 -1.55 17.62
CA GLY A 123 -13.93 -0.13 17.58
C GLY A 123 -12.91 0.24 16.52
N MET A 124 -12.06 -0.71 16.07
CA MET A 124 -11.08 -0.47 15.00
C MET A 124 -11.65 -0.63 13.58
N LEU A 125 -12.91 -1.08 13.42
CA LEU A 125 -13.48 -1.48 12.12
C LEU A 125 -13.30 -0.39 11.05
N GLN A 126 -13.81 0.81 11.31
CA GLN A 126 -13.78 1.90 10.33
C GLN A 126 -12.37 2.39 10.01
N MET A 127 -11.51 2.46 11.04
CA MET A 127 -10.09 2.79 10.87
C MET A 127 -9.42 1.79 9.94
N THR A 128 -9.60 0.49 10.21
CA THR A 128 -8.99 -0.59 9.43
C THR A 128 -9.50 -0.63 7.99
N GLN A 129 -10.79 -0.35 7.77
CA GLN A 129 -11.38 -0.25 6.45
C GLN A 129 -10.79 0.88 5.61
N LEU A 130 -10.58 2.06 6.22
CA LEU A 130 -9.94 3.19 5.56
C LEU A 130 -8.45 2.93 5.31
N ALA A 131 -7.73 2.42 6.32
CA ALA A 131 -6.31 2.10 6.19
C ALA A 131 -6.04 1.03 5.10
N ALA A 132 -6.98 0.08 4.89
CA ALA A 132 -6.84 -0.95 3.87
C ALA A 132 -6.72 -0.38 2.44
N VAL A 133 -7.30 0.80 2.17
CA VAL A 133 -7.17 1.47 0.86
C VAL A 133 -5.72 1.82 0.55
N ALA A 134 -4.90 2.10 1.57
CA ALA A 134 -3.47 2.38 1.41
C ALA A 134 -2.73 1.24 0.67
N MET A 135 -3.22 0.00 0.78
CA MET A 135 -2.60 -1.16 0.11
C MET A 135 -2.71 -1.10 -1.41
N LEU A 136 -3.77 -0.48 -1.95
CA LEU A 136 -3.85 -0.26 -3.39
C LEU A 136 -2.79 0.76 -3.84
N PHE A 137 -2.61 1.85 -3.10
CA PHE A 137 -1.58 2.83 -3.39
C PHE A 137 -0.18 2.22 -3.28
N LYS A 138 0.05 1.41 -2.24
CA LYS A 138 1.30 0.64 -2.07
C LYS A 138 1.58 -0.29 -3.26
N ALA A 139 0.55 -0.94 -3.78
CA ALA A 139 0.66 -1.79 -4.97
C ALA A 139 1.18 -1.02 -6.20
N VAL A 140 0.88 0.27 -6.28
CA VAL A 140 1.31 1.15 -7.37
C VAL A 140 2.75 1.63 -7.17
N TYR A 141 3.06 2.22 -6.00
CA TYR A 141 4.35 2.89 -5.83
C TYR A 141 5.50 1.92 -5.50
N LEU A 142 5.25 0.82 -4.80
CA LEU A 142 6.30 -0.09 -4.34
C LEU A 142 7.24 -0.58 -5.45
N PRO A 143 6.76 -1.05 -6.63
CA PRO A 143 7.65 -1.42 -7.72
C PRO A 143 8.48 -0.26 -8.26
N ILE A 144 7.96 0.96 -8.16
CA ILE A 144 8.64 2.18 -8.63
C ILE A 144 9.73 2.58 -7.64
N GLU A 145 9.48 2.41 -6.35
CA GLU A 145 10.41 2.70 -5.25
C GLU A 145 11.66 1.82 -5.29
N TYR A 146 11.61 0.65 -5.91
CA TYR A 146 12.79 -0.17 -6.13
C TYR A 146 13.77 0.37 -7.20
N LEU A 147 13.39 1.40 -7.97
CA LEU A 147 14.28 1.99 -8.99
C LEU A 147 15.57 2.57 -8.39
N PRO A 148 15.55 3.41 -7.33
CA PRO A 148 16.78 3.84 -6.65
C PRO A 148 17.63 2.68 -6.16
N LEU A 149 17.01 1.69 -5.51
CA LEU A 149 17.70 0.53 -4.96
C LEU A 149 18.39 -0.31 -6.03
N SER A 150 17.68 -0.57 -7.15
CA SER A 150 18.23 -1.35 -8.26
C SER A 150 19.44 -0.68 -8.94
N ARG A 151 19.60 0.63 -8.77
CA ARG A 151 20.72 1.42 -9.27
C ARG A 151 21.82 1.69 -8.25
N GLY A 152 21.63 1.22 -7.01
CA GLY A 152 22.54 1.48 -5.89
C GLY A 152 22.50 2.91 -5.36
N ASP A 153 21.45 3.69 -5.69
CA ASP A 153 21.26 5.06 -5.26
C ASP A 153 20.66 5.13 -3.84
N SER A 154 21.39 4.57 -2.86
CA SER A 154 20.94 4.45 -1.46
C SER A 154 20.54 5.78 -0.83
N ARG A 155 21.16 6.90 -1.25
CA ARG A 155 20.80 8.23 -0.73
C ARG A 155 19.41 8.66 -1.18
N LEU A 156 19.08 8.45 -2.46
CA LEU A 156 17.77 8.81 -3.01
C LEU A 156 16.67 7.93 -2.42
N PHE A 157 16.96 6.66 -2.19
CA PHE A 157 16.05 5.76 -1.46
C PHE A 157 15.75 6.28 -0.05
N LEU A 158 16.79 6.66 0.74
CA LEU A 158 16.59 7.18 2.09
C LEU A 158 15.83 8.52 2.11
N ILE A 159 16.02 9.39 1.12
CA ILE A 159 15.26 10.64 1.01
C ILE A 159 13.77 10.34 0.78
N GLN A 160 13.46 9.41 -0.12
CA GLN A 160 12.07 8.96 -0.37
C GLN A 160 11.44 8.37 0.89
N GLU A 161 12.15 7.47 1.55
CA GLU A 161 11.71 6.83 2.79
C GLU A 161 11.48 7.86 3.91
N SER A 162 12.41 8.83 4.05
CA SER A 162 12.25 9.92 5.04
C SER A 162 11.00 10.75 4.77
N PHE A 163 10.74 11.04 3.52
CA PHE A 163 9.52 11.77 3.11
C PHE A 163 8.26 10.99 3.48
N CYS A 164 8.22 9.69 3.18
CA CYS A 164 7.12 8.81 3.52
C CYS A 164 6.85 8.78 5.02
N VAL A 165 7.88 8.55 5.84
CA VAL A 165 7.78 8.50 7.30
C VAL A 165 7.23 9.80 7.87
N ILE A 166 7.76 10.95 7.45
CA ILE A 166 7.29 12.26 7.91
C ILE A 166 5.83 12.48 7.50
N LEU A 167 5.48 12.14 6.27
CA LEU A 167 4.13 12.27 5.74
C LEU A 167 3.13 11.40 6.52
N LEU A 168 3.49 10.15 6.83
CA LEU A 168 2.68 9.26 7.65
C LEU A 168 2.41 9.86 9.03
N ILE A 169 3.46 10.31 9.74
CA ILE A 169 3.31 10.93 11.06
C ILE A 169 2.36 12.12 11.00
N ILE A 170 2.55 13.02 10.04
CA ILE A 170 1.71 14.22 9.90
C ILE A 170 0.25 13.83 9.61
N CYS A 171 0.02 12.94 8.65
CA CYS A 171 -1.32 12.55 8.23
C CYS A 171 -2.07 11.74 9.31
N GLU A 172 -1.38 10.86 10.03
CA GLU A 172 -1.99 10.07 11.10
C GLU A 172 -2.35 10.95 12.32
N ILE A 173 -1.45 11.84 12.72
CA ILE A 173 -1.71 12.80 13.82
C ILE A 173 -2.85 13.75 13.44
N ALA A 174 -2.81 14.34 12.26
CA ALA A 174 -3.88 15.20 11.78
C ALA A 174 -5.22 14.45 11.67
N GLY A 175 -5.19 13.22 11.14
CA GLY A 175 -6.36 12.36 11.05
C GLY A 175 -6.96 12.09 12.44
N TYR A 176 -6.14 11.74 13.42
CA TYR A 176 -6.61 11.52 14.79
C TYR A 176 -7.25 12.78 15.42
N GLN A 177 -6.68 13.94 15.17
CA GLN A 177 -7.24 15.21 15.66
C GLN A 177 -8.59 15.56 15.03
N LEU A 178 -8.83 15.13 13.77
CA LEU A 178 -10.05 15.41 13.05
C LEU A 178 -11.21 14.46 13.39
N ASP A 179 -10.94 13.15 13.49
CA ASP A 179 -11.98 12.12 13.61
C ASP A 179 -11.50 10.91 14.44
N GLY A 180 -10.67 11.15 15.45
CA GLY A 180 -10.17 10.11 16.36
C GLY A 180 -9.51 8.95 15.62
N LEU A 181 -9.72 7.73 16.12
CA LEU A 181 -9.13 6.52 15.56
C LEU A 181 -9.51 6.28 14.08
N ARG A 182 -10.76 6.60 13.69
CA ARG A 182 -11.20 6.51 12.30
C ARG A 182 -10.40 7.42 11.40
N GLY A 183 -10.11 8.65 11.86
CA GLY A 183 -9.30 9.62 11.15
C GLY A 183 -7.87 9.15 10.91
N VAL A 184 -7.29 8.35 11.82
CA VAL A 184 -5.97 7.72 11.60
C VAL A 184 -5.98 6.85 10.35
N GLY A 185 -7.01 6.00 10.18
CA GLY A 185 -7.14 5.17 8.97
C GLY A 185 -7.24 5.99 7.69
N GLY A 186 -7.99 7.10 7.74
CA GLY A 186 -8.06 8.08 6.65
C GLY A 186 -6.72 8.74 6.38
N GLY A 187 -6.00 9.13 7.43
CA GLY A 187 -4.66 9.71 7.36
C GLY A 187 -3.66 8.79 6.67
N ILE A 188 -3.66 7.49 7.03
CA ILE A 188 -2.84 6.47 6.37
C ILE A 188 -3.17 6.42 4.86
N ALA A 189 -4.44 6.34 4.48
CA ALA A 189 -4.83 6.27 3.08
C ALA A 189 -4.40 7.52 2.30
N VAL A 190 -4.54 8.72 2.89
CA VAL A 190 -4.11 9.99 2.29
C VAL A 190 -2.59 10.06 2.15
N ALA A 191 -1.84 9.64 3.18
CA ALA A 191 -0.38 9.62 3.13
C ALA A 191 0.12 8.75 1.97
N TYR A 192 -0.39 7.53 1.84
CA TYR A 192 0.00 6.63 0.75
C TYR A 192 -0.45 7.13 -0.64
N ALA A 193 -1.56 7.85 -0.73
CA ALA A 193 -1.98 8.49 -1.97
C ALA A 193 -1.01 9.61 -2.39
N ILE A 194 -0.62 10.48 -1.45
CA ILE A 194 0.35 11.56 -1.70
C ILE A 194 1.72 10.97 -2.04
N GLU A 195 2.16 9.95 -1.30
CA GLU A 195 3.41 9.24 -1.57
C GLU A 195 3.44 8.64 -2.98
N THR A 196 2.37 7.99 -3.40
CA THR A 196 2.24 7.46 -4.77
C THR A 196 2.47 8.55 -5.82
N ILE A 197 1.87 9.72 -5.64
CA ILE A 197 2.04 10.86 -6.54
C ILE A 197 3.48 11.37 -6.51
N ALA A 198 4.06 11.51 -5.31
CA ALA A 198 5.44 11.98 -5.13
C ALA A 198 6.45 11.04 -5.79
N VAL A 199 6.31 9.72 -5.57
CA VAL A 199 7.16 8.68 -6.16
C VAL A 199 7.05 8.67 -7.69
N LEU A 200 5.84 8.82 -8.25
CA LEU A 200 5.64 8.93 -9.70
C LEU A 200 6.35 10.15 -10.30
N ILE A 201 6.20 11.32 -9.67
CA ILE A 201 6.83 12.57 -10.12
C ILE A 201 8.36 12.46 -10.03
N PHE A 202 8.86 12.02 -8.87
CA PHE A 202 10.29 11.86 -8.62
C PHE A 202 10.94 10.87 -9.59
N SER A 203 10.36 9.68 -9.75
CA SER A 203 10.89 8.64 -10.62
C SER A 203 10.84 9.03 -12.10
N ARG A 204 9.85 9.83 -12.50
CA ARG A 204 9.80 10.41 -13.84
C ARG A 204 10.96 11.41 -14.06
N ALA A 205 11.22 12.27 -13.09
CA ALA A 205 12.25 13.30 -13.20
C ALA A 205 13.66 12.71 -13.17
N VAL A 206 13.94 11.76 -12.29
CA VAL A 206 15.29 11.23 -12.02
C VAL A 206 15.62 10.01 -12.89
N TYR A 207 14.65 9.10 -13.07
CA TYR A 207 14.88 7.81 -13.74
C TYR A 207 14.25 7.70 -15.14
N GLY A 208 13.50 8.72 -15.58
CA GLY A 208 12.77 8.70 -16.83
C GLY A 208 11.63 7.66 -16.83
N TYR A 209 11.14 7.28 -15.64
CA TYR A 209 10.02 6.36 -15.53
C TYR A 209 8.73 6.95 -16.09
N ARG A 210 7.99 6.13 -16.80
CA ARG A 210 6.67 6.49 -17.34
C ARG A 210 5.68 5.37 -17.03
N LEU A 211 4.62 5.73 -16.32
CA LEU A 211 3.50 4.82 -16.08
C LEU A 211 2.83 4.43 -17.40
N SER A 212 2.61 3.14 -17.60
CA SER A 212 1.91 2.63 -18.78
C SER A 212 0.45 3.08 -18.79
N ALA A 213 -0.10 3.32 -19.98
CA ALA A 213 -1.53 3.63 -20.11
C ALA A 213 -2.42 2.47 -19.62
N LEU A 214 -1.92 1.24 -19.71
CA LEU A 214 -2.61 0.06 -19.23
C LEU A 214 -2.61 0.00 -17.69
N GLY A 215 -1.44 0.20 -17.08
CA GLY A 215 -1.30 0.30 -15.61
C GLY A 215 -2.17 1.40 -15.03
N PHE A 216 -2.16 2.60 -15.65
CA PHE A 216 -3.03 3.69 -15.23
C PHE A 216 -4.52 3.32 -15.25
N ARG A 217 -5.00 2.66 -16.32
CA ARG A 217 -6.39 2.19 -16.42
C ARG A 217 -6.74 1.17 -15.33
N PHE A 218 -5.81 0.26 -15.01
CA PHE A 218 -6.04 -0.71 -13.93
C PHE A 218 -6.09 -0.04 -12.57
N CYS A 219 -5.21 0.94 -12.31
CA CYS A 219 -5.23 1.73 -11.07
C CYS A 219 -6.56 2.46 -10.90
N ILE A 220 -7.02 3.18 -11.94
CA ILE A 220 -8.30 3.90 -11.89
C ILE A 220 -9.47 2.95 -11.68
N PHE A 221 -9.52 1.84 -12.40
CA PHE A 221 -10.60 0.88 -12.25
C PHE A 221 -10.68 0.30 -10.83
N GLN A 222 -9.55 -0.16 -10.28
CA GLN A 222 -9.52 -0.71 -8.92
C GLN A 222 -9.78 0.36 -7.85
N LEU A 223 -9.30 1.59 -8.06
CA LEU A 223 -9.60 2.70 -7.16
C LEU A 223 -11.10 2.99 -7.14
N LEU A 224 -11.78 3.04 -8.29
CA LEU A 224 -13.22 3.24 -8.37
C LEU A 224 -13.99 2.11 -7.67
N ILE A 225 -13.55 0.86 -7.82
CA ILE A 225 -14.13 -0.28 -7.09
C ILE A 225 -13.97 -0.09 -5.57
N LEU A 226 -12.78 0.28 -5.09
CA LEU A 226 -12.57 0.50 -3.66
C LEU A 226 -13.38 1.68 -3.11
N LEU A 227 -13.51 2.76 -3.87
CA LEU A 227 -14.38 3.88 -3.48
C LEU A 227 -15.85 3.45 -3.41
N LEU A 228 -16.29 2.59 -4.32
CA LEU A 228 -17.65 2.02 -4.29
C LEU A 228 -17.84 1.12 -3.06
N VAL A 229 -16.83 0.31 -2.72
CA VAL A 229 -16.83 -0.52 -1.49
C VAL A 229 -16.90 0.36 -0.25
N LEU A 230 -16.07 1.41 -0.18
CA LEU A 230 -16.12 2.36 0.95
C LEU A 230 -17.49 3.04 1.06
N PHE A 231 -18.03 3.49 -0.06
CA PHE A 231 -19.39 4.09 -0.08
C PHE A 231 -20.43 3.11 0.48
N LEU A 232 -20.40 1.86 0.04
CA LEU A 232 -21.28 0.80 0.54
C LEU A 232 -21.14 0.62 2.05
N VAL A 233 -19.90 0.50 2.54
CA VAL A 233 -19.56 0.25 3.95
C VAL A 233 -20.02 1.40 4.86
N PHE A 234 -19.97 2.65 4.38
CA PHE A 234 -20.39 3.80 5.17
C PHE A 234 -21.89 4.09 5.08
N MET A 235 -22.58 3.65 4.00
CA MET A 235 -24.01 3.90 3.79
C MET A 235 -24.90 2.77 4.29
N ILE A 236 -24.43 1.52 4.25
CA ILE A 236 -25.25 0.35 4.60
C ILE A 236 -24.57 -0.40 5.76
N SER A 237 -25.35 -0.69 6.79
CA SER A 237 -24.87 -1.48 7.93
C SER A 237 -24.52 -2.91 7.51
N TYR A 238 -23.40 -3.43 8.03
CA TYR A 238 -22.99 -4.82 7.80
C TYR A 238 -23.98 -5.86 8.37
N ARG A 239 -24.95 -5.42 9.20
CA ARG A 239 -26.06 -6.26 9.70
C ARG A 239 -27.14 -6.48 8.67
N ASP A 240 -27.21 -5.62 7.63
CA ASP A 240 -28.19 -5.73 6.56
C ASP A 240 -27.74 -6.73 5.50
N TRP A 241 -28.65 -7.57 5.04
CA TRP A 241 -28.36 -8.53 3.98
C TRP A 241 -27.94 -7.85 2.65
N LEU A 242 -28.44 -6.64 2.38
CA LEU A 242 -28.06 -5.84 1.20
C LEU A 242 -26.57 -5.51 1.18
N TYR A 243 -25.95 -5.25 2.33
CA TYR A 243 -24.51 -5.03 2.43
C TYR A 243 -23.73 -6.20 1.82
N TRP A 244 -24.07 -7.42 2.21
CA TRP A 244 -23.40 -8.63 1.74
C TRP A 244 -23.69 -8.92 0.27
N LEU A 245 -24.94 -8.75 -0.17
CA LEU A 245 -25.31 -9.00 -1.56
C LEU A 245 -24.56 -8.06 -2.51
N ILE A 246 -24.65 -6.74 -2.25
CA ILE A 246 -23.97 -5.73 -3.08
C ILE A 246 -22.44 -5.88 -2.97
N GLY A 247 -21.91 -6.09 -1.77
CA GLY A 247 -20.49 -6.27 -1.52
C GLY A 247 -19.91 -7.46 -2.29
N VAL A 248 -20.58 -8.60 -2.28
CA VAL A 248 -20.17 -9.80 -3.03
C VAL A 248 -20.19 -9.52 -4.54
N ILE A 249 -21.21 -8.83 -5.05
CA ILE A 249 -21.27 -8.46 -6.48
C ILE A 249 -20.07 -7.59 -6.87
N ILE A 250 -19.76 -6.56 -6.08
CA ILE A 250 -18.62 -5.66 -6.32
C ILE A 250 -17.29 -6.45 -6.28
N ALA A 251 -17.10 -7.29 -5.26
CA ALA A 251 -15.90 -8.13 -5.13
C ALA A 251 -15.73 -9.09 -6.31
N LEU A 252 -16.83 -9.73 -6.76
CA LEU A 252 -16.83 -10.60 -7.93
C LEU A 252 -16.53 -9.83 -9.22
N MET A 253 -17.01 -8.61 -9.38
CA MET A 253 -16.67 -7.74 -10.52
C MET A 253 -15.17 -7.44 -10.54
N SER A 254 -14.59 -7.03 -9.42
CA SER A 254 -13.15 -6.78 -9.29
C SER A 254 -12.32 -8.04 -9.62
N THR A 255 -12.70 -9.18 -9.03
CA THR A 255 -12.02 -10.46 -9.23
C THR A 255 -12.11 -10.94 -10.68
N SER A 256 -13.30 -10.89 -11.29
CA SER A 256 -13.51 -11.28 -12.68
C SER A 256 -12.72 -10.42 -13.67
N PHE A 257 -12.69 -9.10 -13.42
CA PHE A 257 -11.90 -8.17 -14.20
C PHE A 257 -10.40 -8.52 -14.08
N SER A 258 -9.90 -8.66 -12.87
CA SER A 258 -8.50 -8.98 -12.59
C SER A 258 -8.09 -10.31 -13.22
N PHE A 259 -8.85 -11.35 -13.00
CA PHE A 259 -8.55 -12.68 -13.56
C PHE A 259 -8.48 -12.68 -15.10
N ARG A 260 -9.43 -12.00 -15.77
CA ARG A 260 -9.42 -11.87 -17.24
C ARG A 260 -8.19 -11.11 -17.75
N LYS A 261 -7.72 -10.09 -17.01
CA LYS A 261 -6.55 -9.29 -17.40
C LYS A 261 -5.24 -10.01 -17.11
N ILE A 262 -5.09 -10.63 -15.95
CA ILE A 262 -3.92 -11.45 -15.59
C ILE A 262 -3.72 -12.55 -16.63
N ARG A 263 -4.78 -13.28 -17.00
CA ARG A 263 -4.70 -14.33 -18.03
C ARG A 263 -4.20 -13.82 -19.39
N LYS A 264 -4.43 -12.54 -19.72
CA LYS A 264 -3.93 -11.90 -20.94
C LYS A 264 -2.49 -11.41 -20.82
N LEU A 265 -2.01 -11.09 -19.61
CA LEU A 265 -0.63 -10.65 -19.38
C LEU A 265 0.36 -11.81 -19.29
N VAL A 266 -0.10 -13.00 -18.89
CA VAL A 266 0.71 -14.22 -18.75
C VAL A 266 0.82 -15.01 -20.07
N ARG A 267 -0.12 -14.82 -21.00
CA ARG A 267 -0.05 -15.35 -22.38
C ARG A 267 0.77 -14.42 -23.27
#